data_45fbfb4948741b50cfbd9d34561a8a27
#
_entry.id   45fbfb4948741b50cfbd9d34561a8a27
#
_cell.length_a   1.000
_cell.length_b   1.000
_cell.length_c   1.000
_cell.angle_alpha   90.00
_cell.angle_beta   90.00
_cell.angle_gamma   90.00
#
_symmetry.space_group_name_H-M   'P 1'
#
loop_
_entity.id
_entity.type
_entity.pdbx_description
1 polymer ?
#
loop_
_entity_poly.entity_id
_entity_poly.type
_entity_poly.pdbx_seq_one_letter_code
_entity_poly.pdbx_strand_id
1 'polypeptide(L)'
;ISTLEFSTSKFNKVFEEGVLEFGILDFYKKVILSTLNRIGILWLTNKVSPSQEHFLSENIKQKLIMSSDIYLNQENTKQTWLLFLPEKEFHEIGLLFARFILVKNGFNVIYLGSNLPHESLNQVNEKIKIDNTLMFSVSNSSLININSTIEYLESNFQSANNYIVSKEITTKMISE
;
A
#
# COMPACT_ATOMS: atom_id res chain seq x y z
N ILE A 1 14.67 -12.79 13.87
CA ILE A 1 15.03 -14.24 13.90
C ILE A 1 14.23 -14.99 12.85
N SER A 2 12.87 -14.94 12.81
CA SER A 2 12.06 -15.67 11.82
C SER A 2 12.43 -15.37 10.36
N THR A 3 12.72 -14.12 10.06
CA THR A 3 13.15 -13.64 8.72
C THR A 3 14.49 -14.23 8.31
N LEU A 4 15.45 -14.27 9.23
CA LEU A 4 16.79 -14.81 8.96
C LEU A 4 16.78 -16.31 8.72
N GLU A 5 15.80 -17.03 9.27
CA GLU A 5 15.65 -18.47 9.17
C GLU A 5 14.61 -18.91 8.13
N PHE A 6 13.98 -17.99 7.39
CA PHE A 6 12.87 -18.25 6.45
C PHE A 6 11.74 -19.10 7.07
N SER A 7 11.43 -18.86 8.35
CA SER A 7 10.44 -19.63 9.09
C SER A 7 9.06 -18.97 9.08
N THR A 8 8.19 -19.40 8.18
CA THR A 8 6.79 -18.95 8.10
C THR A 8 6.03 -19.22 9.39
N SER A 9 6.25 -20.36 10.03
CA SER A 9 5.56 -20.70 11.30
C SER A 9 5.92 -19.75 12.43
N LYS A 10 7.21 -19.39 12.56
CA LYS A 10 7.66 -18.40 13.56
C LYS A 10 7.14 -17.00 13.23
N PHE A 11 7.11 -16.62 11.94
CA PHE A 11 6.53 -15.36 11.52
C PHE A 11 5.05 -15.27 11.87
N ASN A 12 4.27 -16.31 11.52
CA ASN A 12 2.84 -16.36 11.80
C ASN A 12 2.54 -16.22 13.29
N LYS A 13 3.28 -16.97 14.13
CA LYS A 13 3.12 -16.91 15.58
C LYS A 13 3.33 -15.49 16.11
N VAL A 14 4.44 -14.84 15.74
CA VAL A 14 4.75 -13.46 16.17
C VAL A 14 3.71 -12.46 15.66
N PHE A 15 3.24 -12.63 14.41
CA PHE A 15 2.21 -11.76 13.84
C PHE A 15 0.88 -11.91 14.59
N GLU A 16 0.43 -13.13 14.84
CA GLU A 16 -0.83 -13.42 15.54
C GLU A 16 -0.81 -12.94 17.00
N GLU A 17 0.28 -13.19 17.71
CA GLU A 17 0.48 -12.69 19.08
C GLU A 17 0.48 -11.16 19.12
N GLY A 18 1.17 -10.49 18.17
CA GLY A 18 1.20 -9.04 18.09
C GLY A 18 -0.16 -8.42 17.73
N VAL A 19 -0.90 -9.04 16.82
CA VAL A 19 -2.27 -8.59 16.48
C VAL A 19 -3.23 -8.80 17.66
N LEU A 20 -3.09 -9.90 18.40
CA LEU A 20 -3.90 -10.16 19.59
C LEU A 20 -3.64 -9.13 20.70
N GLU A 21 -2.39 -8.75 20.90
CA GLU A 21 -1.97 -7.82 21.97
C GLU A 21 -2.30 -6.36 21.65
N PHE A 22 -2.03 -5.91 20.43
CA PHE A 22 -2.12 -4.49 20.06
C PHE A 22 -3.31 -4.16 19.16
N GLY A 23 -3.96 -5.16 18.58
CA GLY A 23 -4.81 -4.97 17.42
C GLY A 23 -4.00 -4.67 16.16
N ILE A 24 -4.56 -4.98 14.99
CA ILE A 24 -3.82 -4.91 13.72
C ILE A 24 -3.33 -3.50 13.37
N LEU A 25 -4.09 -2.44 13.70
CA LEU A 25 -3.72 -1.06 13.39
C LEU A 25 -2.49 -0.61 14.18
N ASP A 26 -2.49 -0.84 15.47
CA ASP A 26 -1.38 -0.46 16.35
C ASP A 26 -0.17 -1.37 16.13
N PHE A 27 -0.38 -2.65 15.90
CA PHE A 27 0.68 -3.59 15.54
C PHE A 27 1.38 -3.17 14.24
N TYR A 28 0.61 -2.79 13.21
CA TYR A 28 1.20 -2.26 11.98
C TYR A 28 2.04 -1.01 12.24
N LYS A 29 1.46 -0.01 12.91
CA LYS A 29 2.14 1.27 13.17
C LYS A 29 3.38 1.14 14.05
N LYS A 30 3.30 0.36 15.13
CA LYS A 30 4.35 0.28 16.15
C LYS A 30 5.42 -0.77 15.83
N VAL A 31 5.04 -1.87 15.19
CA VAL A 31 5.93 -3.02 14.99
C VAL A 31 6.29 -3.19 13.51
N ILE A 32 5.30 -3.30 12.62
CA ILE A 32 5.58 -3.60 11.20
C ILE A 32 6.37 -2.46 10.54
N LEU A 33 5.95 -1.21 10.67
CA LEU A 33 6.66 -0.07 10.08
C LEU A 33 8.09 0.07 10.61
N SER A 34 8.29 -0.11 11.92
CA SER A 34 9.64 -0.04 12.50
C SER A 34 10.53 -1.19 12.03
N THR A 35 9.96 -2.38 11.85
CA THR A 35 10.66 -3.56 11.32
C THR A 35 11.06 -3.36 9.87
N LEU A 36 10.16 -2.86 9.00
CA LEU A 36 10.45 -2.57 7.60
C LEU A 36 11.56 -1.52 7.46
N ASN A 37 11.51 -0.44 8.24
CA ASN A 37 12.56 0.58 8.26
C ASN A 37 13.91 -0.02 8.66
N ARG A 38 13.93 -0.85 9.70
CA ARG A 38 15.16 -1.51 10.18
C ARG A 38 15.74 -2.49 9.16
N ILE A 39 14.88 -3.28 8.51
CA ILE A 39 15.29 -4.20 7.44
C ILE A 39 15.89 -3.44 6.26
N GLY A 40 15.27 -2.31 5.86
CA GLY A 40 15.81 -1.45 4.80
C GLY A 40 17.23 -0.94 5.12
N ILE A 41 17.50 -0.51 6.36
CA ILE A 41 18.85 -0.11 6.79
C ILE A 41 19.81 -1.30 6.78
N LEU A 42 19.39 -2.46 7.26
CA LEU A 42 20.21 -3.67 7.29
C LEU A 42 20.52 -4.18 5.87
N TRP A 43 19.59 -4.02 4.93
CA TRP A 43 19.82 -4.33 3.52
C TRP A 43 20.89 -3.41 2.90
N LEU A 44 20.81 -2.09 3.13
CA LEU A 44 21.82 -1.13 2.66
C LEU A 44 23.22 -1.41 3.21
N THR A 45 23.33 -2.06 4.37
CA THR A 45 24.60 -2.44 5.01
C THR A 45 25.01 -3.90 4.76
N ASN A 46 24.35 -4.60 3.84
CA ASN A 46 24.57 -6.01 3.49
C ASN A 46 24.46 -6.99 4.68
N LYS A 47 23.72 -6.62 5.73
CA LYS A 47 23.45 -7.48 6.90
C LYS A 47 22.21 -8.35 6.75
N VAL A 48 21.38 -8.06 5.76
CA VAL A 48 20.20 -8.82 5.36
C VAL A 48 20.24 -9.00 3.85
N SER A 49 20.03 -10.21 3.39
CA SER A 49 20.01 -10.51 1.95
C SER A 49 18.67 -10.06 1.32
N PRO A 50 18.64 -9.80 -0.01
CA PRO A 50 17.38 -9.56 -0.72
C PRO A 50 16.33 -10.65 -0.47
N SER A 51 16.74 -11.93 -0.45
CA SER A 51 15.82 -13.05 -0.20
C SER A 51 15.17 -12.98 1.18
N GLN A 52 15.89 -12.53 2.20
CA GLN A 52 15.37 -12.36 3.56
C GLN A 52 14.39 -11.18 3.65
N GLU A 53 14.72 -10.07 2.99
CA GLU A 53 13.80 -8.92 2.89
C GLU A 53 12.52 -9.32 2.16
N HIS A 54 12.63 -9.98 1.00
CA HIS A 54 11.47 -10.48 0.24
C HIS A 54 10.63 -11.46 1.05
N PHE A 55 11.25 -12.39 1.77
CA PHE A 55 10.52 -13.31 2.65
C PHE A 55 9.66 -12.56 3.68
N LEU A 56 10.22 -11.52 4.30
CA LEU A 56 9.48 -10.72 5.28
C LEU A 56 8.35 -9.93 4.63
N SER A 57 8.65 -9.20 3.55
CA SER A 57 7.69 -8.33 2.88
C SER A 57 6.52 -9.12 2.28
N GLU A 58 6.78 -10.28 1.65
CA GLU A 58 5.72 -11.14 1.10
C GLU A 58 4.82 -11.73 2.19
N ASN A 59 5.38 -12.16 3.34
CA ASN A 59 4.56 -12.65 4.45
C ASN A 59 3.69 -11.52 5.04
N ILE A 60 4.20 -10.29 5.17
CA ILE A 60 3.41 -9.14 5.61
C ILE A 60 2.29 -8.85 4.61
N LYS A 61 2.58 -8.82 3.31
CA LYS A 61 1.56 -8.60 2.26
C LYS A 61 0.43 -9.62 2.35
N GLN A 62 0.76 -10.91 2.46
CA GLN A 62 -0.24 -11.97 2.61
C GLN A 62 -1.15 -11.74 3.83
N LYS A 63 -0.59 -11.39 4.99
CA LYS A 63 -1.39 -11.11 6.19
C LYS A 63 -2.31 -9.89 6.02
N LEU A 64 -1.87 -8.83 5.36
CA LEU A 64 -2.71 -7.65 5.09
C LEU A 64 -3.84 -7.97 4.10
N ILE A 65 -3.57 -8.77 3.07
CA ILE A 65 -4.59 -9.24 2.12
C ILE A 65 -5.66 -10.05 2.85
N MET A 66 -5.25 -11.08 3.61
CA MET A 66 -6.17 -11.92 4.39
C MET A 66 -6.99 -11.11 5.40
N SER A 67 -6.38 -10.13 6.04
CA SER A 67 -7.08 -9.25 6.98
C SER A 67 -8.10 -8.34 6.31
N SER A 68 -7.89 -7.98 5.05
CA SER A 68 -8.83 -7.21 4.24
C SER A 68 -10.04 -8.04 3.80
N ASP A 69 -9.82 -9.31 3.46
CA ASP A 69 -10.85 -10.19 2.86
C ASP A 69 -12.05 -10.42 3.79
N ILE A 70 -11.85 -10.35 5.10
CA ILE A 70 -12.92 -10.46 6.11
C ILE A 70 -14.02 -9.38 5.92
N TYR A 71 -13.65 -8.23 5.36
CA TYR A 71 -14.53 -7.08 5.18
C TYR A 71 -15.09 -6.93 3.75
N LEU A 72 -14.60 -7.70 2.76
CA LEU A 72 -14.98 -7.53 1.35
C LEU A 72 -16.44 -7.94 1.03
N ASN A 73 -17.03 -8.80 1.86
CA ASN A 73 -18.39 -9.30 1.67
C ASN A 73 -19.45 -8.42 2.35
N GLN A 74 -19.08 -7.28 2.90
CA GLN A 74 -20.03 -6.35 3.48
C GLN A 74 -20.62 -5.47 2.36
N GLU A 75 -21.90 -5.12 2.44
CA GLU A 75 -22.49 -4.13 1.52
C GLU A 75 -21.81 -2.78 1.73
N ASN A 76 -20.89 -2.45 0.83
CA ASN A 76 -20.16 -1.19 0.84
C ASN A 76 -20.99 -0.13 0.10
N THR A 77 -21.64 0.74 0.86
CA THR A 77 -22.49 1.83 0.36
C THR A 77 -21.78 3.18 0.31
N LYS A 78 -20.52 3.23 0.76
CA LYS A 78 -19.70 4.43 0.81
C LYS A 78 -18.99 4.68 -0.52
N GLN A 79 -18.26 5.80 -0.57
CA GLN A 79 -17.46 6.22 -1.71
C GLN A 79 -16.51 5.12 -2.23
N THR A 80 -16.26 5.14 -3.54
CA THR A 80 -15.34 4.23 -4.22
C THR A 80 -13.94 4.83 -4.26
N TRP A 81 -12.97 4.05 -3.80
CA TRP A 81 -11.55 4.36 -3.83
C TRP A 81 -10.82 3.50 -4.86
N LEU A 82 -10.00 4.15 -5.68
CA LEU A 82 -9.08 3.49 -6.61
C LEU A 82 -7.66 3.56 -6.04
N LEU A 83 -7.07 2.41 -5.77
CA LEU A 83 -5.73 2.27 -5.18
C LEU A 83 -4.77 1.64 -6.18
N PHE A 84 -3.63 2.29 -6.40
CA PHE A 84 -2.60 1.79 -7.29
C PHE A 84 -1.21 2.33 -6.93
N LEU A 85 -0.15 1.71 -7.48
CA LEU A 85 1.20 2.23 -7.49
C LEU A 85 1.60 2.55 -8.94
N PRO A 86 2.20 3.72 -9.20
CA PRO A 86 2.60 4.12 -10.54
C PRO A 86 3.73 3.23 -11.08
N GLU A 87 4.09 3.43 -12.33
CA GLU A 87 5.20 2.71 -12.96
C GLU A 87 6.48 2.75 -12.13
N LYS A 88 7.17 1.63 -12.06
CA LYS A 88 8.42 1.41 -11.31
C LYS A 88 8.28 1.53 -9.79
N GLU A 89 7.07 1.55 -9.28
CA GLU A 89 6.80 1.45 -7.84
C GLU A 89 6.29 0.05 -7.48
N PHE A 90 7.00 -0.61 -6.55
CA PHE A 90 6.73 -1.99 -6.13
C PHE A 90 6.50 -2.12 -4.61
N HIS A 91 6.57 -1.03 -3.85
CA HIS A 91 6.45 -1.04 -2.39
C HIS A 91 4.98 -1.05 -1.94
N GLU A 92 4.31 -2.19 -2.10
CA GLU A 92 2.87 -2.35 -1.92
C GLU A 92 2.36 -2.34 -0.47
N ILE A 93 3.22 -2.59 0.53
CA ILE A 93 2.78 -2.82 1.92
C ILE A 93 1.96 -1.64 2.45
N GLY A 94 2.40 -0.41 2.17
CA GLY A 94 1.66 0.79 2.57
C GLY A 94 0.27 0.87 1.91
N LEU A 95 0.19 0.56 0.61
CA LEU A 95 -1.05 0.57 -0.15
C LEU A 95 -2.01 -0.55 0.31
N LEU A 96 -1.50 -1.75 0.61
CA LEU A 96 -2.28 -2.85 1.17
C LEU A 96 -2.84 -2.52 2.56
N PHE A 97 -2.06 -1.82 3.38
CA PHE A 97 -2.54 -1.35 4.67
C PHE A 97 -3.63 -0.28 4.53
N ALA A 98 -3.48 0.64 3.58
CA ALA A 98 -4.54 1.60 3.25
C ALA A 98 -5.81 0.90 2.77
N ARG A 99 -5.69 -0.11 1.88
CA ARG A 99 -6.82 -0.97 1.47
C ARG A 99 -7.52 -1.58 2.68
N PHE A 100 -6.76 -2.18 3.60
CA PHE A 100 -7.33 -2.76 4.82
C PHE A 100 -8.14 -1.75 5.64
N ILE A 101 -7.59 -0.54 5.85
CA ILE A 101 -8.29 0.52 6.58
C ILE A 101 -9.60 0.91 5.89
N LEU A 102 -9.56 1.10 4.57
CA LEU A 102 -10.72 1.53 3.80
C LEU A 102 -11.83 0.49 3.80
N VAL A 103 -11.53 -0.78 3.49
CA VAL A 103 -12.55 -1.84 3.47
C VAL A 103 -13.13 -2.10 4.86
N LYS A 104 -12.30 -2.06 5.91
CA LYS A 104 -12.76 -2.16 7.30
C LYS A 104 -13.75 -1.06 7.69
N ASN A 105 -13.62 0.13 7.10
CA ASN A 105 -14.53 1.25 7.33
C ASN A 105 -15.71 1.30 6.34
N GLY A 106 -15.91 0.27 5.53
CA GLY A 106 -17.06 0.13 4.63
C GLY A 106 -16.96 0.95 3.34
N PHE A 107 -15.76 1.32 2.91
CA PHE A 107 -15.54 1.91 1.60
C PHE A 107 -15.43 0.83 0.51
N ASN A 108 -15.92 1.14 -0.69
CA ASN A 108 -15.66 0.31 -1.85
C ASN A 108 -14.23 0.55 -2.35
N VAL A 109 -13.43 -0.50 -2.54
CA VAL A 109 -12.03 -0.36 -2.93
C VAL A 109 -11.71 -1.18 -4.17
N ILE A 110 -11.25 -0.49 -5.21
CA ILE A 110 -10.66 -1.09 -6.40
C ILE A 110 -9.14 -1.03 -6.21
N TYR A 111 -8.52 -2.20 -6.04
CA TYR A 111 -7.09 -2.34 -5.82
C TYR A 111 -6.42 -2.88 -7.09
N LEU A 112 -5.57 -2.07 -7.73
CA LEU A 112 -4.89 -2.44 -8.97
C LEU A 112 -3.44 -2.91 -8.78
N GLY A 113 -2.89 -2.75 -7.56
CA GLY A 113 -1.55 -3.24 -7.25
C GLY A 113 -0.42 -2.32 -7.73
N SER A 114 0.72 -2.92 -8.03
CA SER A 114 1.98 -2.23 -8.30
C SER A 114 2.29 -2.09 -9.79
N ASN A 115 3.20 -1.13 -10.10
CA ASN A 115 3.80 -0.96 -11.42
C ASN A 115 2.77 -0.75 -12.54
N LEU A 116 1.82 0.13 -12.34
CA LEU A 116 0.71 0.36 -13.27
C LEU A 116 0.97 1.59 -14.16
N PRO A 117 0.94 1.45 -15.49
CA PRO A 117 0.90 2.59 -16.40
C PRO A 117 -0.36 3.41 -16.17
N HIS A 118 -0.22 4.72 -16.00
CA HIS A 118 -1.38 5.56 -15.64
C HIS A 118 -2.45 5.62 -16.73
N GLU A 119 -2.09 5.43 -18.01
CA GLU A 119 -3.05 5.38 -19.11
C GLU A 119 -4.07 4.23 -18.98
N SER A 120 -3.67 3.14 -18.30
CA SER A 120 -4.56 1.99 -18.07
C SER A 120 -5.70 2.30 -17.11
N LEU A 121 -5.62 3.39 -16.32
CA LEU A 121 -6.66 3.83 -15.41
C LEU A 121 -7.94 4.29 -16.11
N ASN A 122 -7.86 4.72 -17.39
CA ASN A 122 -9.04 5.11 -18.17
C ASN A 122 -10.09 4.01 -18.24
N GLN A 123 -9.67 2.75 -18.40
CA GLN A 123 -10.58 1.61 -18.49
C GLN A 123 -11.42 1.43 -17.21
N VAL A 124 -10.89 1.84 -16.06
CA VAL A 124 -11.62 1.80 -14.78
C VAL A 124 -12.63 2.95 -14.73
N ASN A 125 -12.19 4.16 -15.07
CA ASN A 125 -13.00 5.37 -15.01
C ASN A 125 -14.20 5.33 -15.98
N GLU A 126 -14.06 4.64 -17.12
CA GLU A 126 -15.14 4.40 -18.07
C GLU A 126 -16.26 3.50 -17.53
N LYS A 127 -15.94 2.61 -16.59
CA LYS A 127 -16.87 1.58 -16.11
C LYS A 127 -17.43 1.87 -14.73
N ILE A 128 -16.67 2.55 -13.88
CA ILE A 128 -16.99 2.72 -12.46
C ILE A 128 -16.71 4.16 -12.07
N LYS A 129 -17.69 4.80 -11.44
CA LYS A 129 -17.47 6.12 -10.84
C LYS A 129 -16.48 6.01 -9.71
N ILE A 130 -15.37 6.72 -9.82
CA ILE A 130 -14.34 6.85 -8.79
C ILE A 130 -14.54 8.15 -8.03
N ASP A 131 -14.67 8.07 -6.71
CA ASP A 131 -14.81 9.24 -5.84
C ASP A 131 -13.45 9.69 -5.28
N ASN A 132 -12.52 8.76 -5.10
CA ASN A 132 -11.19 9.04 -4.56
C ASN A 132 -10.13 8.16 -5.24
N THR A 133 -8.96 8.71 -5.51
CA THR A 133 -7.76 7.94 -5.89
C THR A 133 -6.72 8.00 -4.79
N LEU A 134 -5.96 6.94 -4.61
CA LEU A 134 -4.82 6.90 -3.70
C LEU A 134 -3.65 6.20 -4.35
N MET A 135 -2.54 6.91 -4.50
CA MET A 135 -1.28 6.30 -4.94
C MET A 135 -0.15 6.54 -3.95
N PHE A 136 0.79 5.60 -3.91
CA PHE A 136 2.05 5.73 -3.18
C PHE A 136 3.20 5.78 -4.18
N SER A 137 4.17 6.66 -3.95
CA SER A 137 5.40 6.77 -4.73
C SER A 137 6.54 7.04 -3.75
N VAL A 138 7.17 5.96 -3.27
CA VAL A 138 8.16 6.00 -2.19
C VAL A 138 9.58 5.62 -2.64
N SER A 139 9.72 5.00 -3.82
CA SER A 139 11.01 4.68 -4.43
C SER A 139 11.53 5.84 -5.28
N ASN A 140 12.86 5.98 -5.36
CA ASN A 140 13.47 7.00 -6.23
C ASN A 140 13.15 6.78 -7.70
N SER A 141 12.96 5.53 -8.12
CA SER A 141 12.62 5.17 -9.51
C SER A 141 11.20 5.58 -9.92
N SER A 142 10.26 5.58 -8.99
CA SER A 142 8.88 6.01 -9.26
C SER A 142 8.74 7.53 -9.27
N LEU A 143 9.59 8.25 -8.52
CA LEU A 143 9.59 9.71 -8.45
C LEU A 143 9.91 10.39 -9.79
N ILE A 144 10.65 9.70 -10.68
CA ILE A 144 10.98 10.25 -12.01
C ILE A 144 9.72 10.55 -12.83
N ASN A 145 8.68 9.72 -12.69
CA ASN A 145 7.44 9.80 -13.48
C ASN A 145 6.24 10.30 -12.65
N ILE A 146 6.46 10.72 -11.40
CA ILE A 146 5.35 11.08 -10.51
C ILE A 146 4.53 12.25 -11.07
N ASN A 147 5.19 13.26 -11.63
CA ASN A 147 4.52 14.46 -12.15
C ASN A 147 3.59 14.12 -13.32
N SER A 148 4.02 13.24 -14.25
CA SER A 148 3.16 12.82 -15.36
C SER A 148 1.93 12.05 -14.88
N THR A 149 2.06 11.25 -13.82
CA THR A 149 0.92 10.56 -13.21
C THR A 149 -0.01 11.56 -12.50
N ILE A 150 0.53 12.57 -11.84
CA ILE A 150 -0.27 13.64 -11.20
C ILE A 150 -1.07 14.41 -12.26
N GLU A 151 -0.41 14.91 -13.31
CA GLU A 151 -1.04 15.63 -14.41
C GLU A 151 -2.13 14.78 -15.08
N TYR A 152 -1.87 13.48 -15.22
CA TYR A 152 -2.85 12.56 -15.76
C TYR A 152 -4.09 12.42 -14.86
N LEU A 153 -3.91 12.27 -13.53
CA LEU A 153 -5.02 12.20 -12.57
C LEU A 153 -5.82 13.50 -12.56
N GLU A 154 -5.17 14.65 -12.54
CA GLU A 154 -5.82 15.97 -12.59
C GLU A 154 -6.63 16.18 -13.88
N SER A 155 -6.17 15.62 -14.99
CA SER A 155 -6.86 15.74 -16.29
C SER A 155 -8.01 14.75 -16.46
N ASN A 156 -7.87 13.51 -15.97
CA ASN A 156 -8.81 12.42 -16.28
C ASN A 156 -9.70 12.03 -15.09
N PHE A 157 -9.36 12.41 -13.85
CA PHE A 157 -10.11 12.13 -12.62
C PHE A 157 -10.53 13.43 -11.91
N GLN A 158 -10.98 14.43 -12.67
CA GLN A 158 -11.34 15.75 -12.15
C GLN A 158 -12.47 15.73 -11.09
N SER A 159 -13.37 14.75 -11.17
CA SER A 159 -14.46 14.59 -10.19
C SER A 159 -14.05 13.81 -8.93
N ALA A 160 -12.85 13.26 -8.90
CA ALA A 160 -12.33 12.50 -7.78
C ALA A 160 -11.34 13.34 -6.94
N ASN A 161 -11.28 13.05 -5.64
CA ASN A 161 -10.20 13.58 -4.81
C ASN A 161 -8.95 12.73 -5.03
N ASN A 162 -7.84 13.33 -5.45
CA ASN A 162 -6.60 12.62 -5.74
C ASN A 162 -5.63 12.72 -4.56
N TYR A 163 -5.32 11.59 -3.91
CA TYR A 163 -4.41 11.50 -2.77
C TYR A 163 -3.09 10.85 -3.17
N ILE A 164 -1.99 11.46 -2.76
CA ILE A 164 -0.64 10.99 -3.08
C ILE A 164 0.19 10.90 -1.80
N VAL A 165 0.83 9.76 -1.58
CA VAL A 165 1.79 9.55 -0.50
C VAL A 165 3.18 9.42 -1.11
N SER A 166 4.07 10.36 -0.79
CA SER A 166 5.45 10.35 -1.28
C SER A 166 6.42 10.83 -0.20
N LYS A 167 7.69 10.43 -0.33
CA LYS A 167 8.76 10.93 0.56
C LYS A 167 9.13 12.38 0.30
N GLU A 168 8.94 12.87 -0.92
CA GLU A 168 9.47 14.16 -1.38
C GLU A 168 8.39 15.24 -1.58
N ILE A 169 7.12 14.90 -1.56
CA ILE A 169 6.06 15.89 -1.65
C ILE A 169 5.89 16.57 -0.29
N THR A 170 6.81 17.48 0.00
CA THR A 170 6.58 18.52 0.96
C THR A 170 5.79 19.60 0.25
N THR A 171 4.46 19.60 0.41
CA THR A 171 3.57 20.75 0.20
C THR A 171 3.66 21.45 -1.17
N LYS A 172 3.15 20.84 -2.22
CA LYS A 172 2.40 21.51 -3.27
C LYS A 172 1.18 20.64 -3.57
N MET A 173 0.28 20.67 -2.69
CA MET A 173 -0.97 19.96 -2.91
C MET A 173 -2.13 20.81 -2.44
N ILE A 174 -3.02 20.94 -3.39
CA ILE A 174 -4.41 21.24 -3.23
C ILE A 174 -4.65 22.73 -3.04
N SER A 175 -4.76 23.40 -4.18
CA SER A 175 -5.64 24.57 -4.29
C SER A 175 -7.03 24.15 -3.85
N GLU A 176 -7.55 24.87 -2.88
CA GLU A 176 -8.93 24.87 -2.40
C GLU A 176 -9.96 25.00 -3.52
#